data_572bb40cf5b3f91b47856ba7d9417194
#
_entry.id   572bb40cf5b3f91b47856ba7d9417194
#
_cell.length_a   1.000
_cell.length_b   1.000
_cell.length_c   1.000
_cell.angle_alpha   90.00
_cell.angle_beta   90.00
_cell.angle_gamma   90.00
#
_symmetry.space_group_name_H-M   'P 1'
#
loop_
_entity.id
_entity.type
_entity.pdbx_description
1 polymer ?
#
loop_
_entity_poly.entity_id
_entity_poly.type
_entity_poly.pdbx_seq_one_letter_code
_entity_poly.pdbx_strand_id
1 'polypeptide(L)'
;EIIIYIGCGERGNEMTEVLSEFPQLRDPQTGRPLMERTILVINTSNMPVAAREASIFTGITMAEYYRDMGYDVALMADSTSRWAEALREISSRLEEMPGEEGYPTYLATRLSHYYERCGRVACLGSSAPGGSGGGDRTVSVTIVSAISPPGGDFSEPVTLSSMRIAGGLWALDSDVAHRRHFPAIHWQQ
;
A
#
# COMPACT_ATOMS: atom_id res chain seq x y z
N GLU A 1 -12.52 -9.98 -7.12
CA GLU A 1 -11.65 -9.03 -6.40
C GLU A 1 -10.28 -9.65 -6.20
N ILE A 2 -9.23 -8.88 -6.35
CA ILE A 2 -7.83 -9.28 -6.17
C ILE A 2 -7.25 -8.48 -5.01
N ILE A 3 -6.47 -9.14 -4.17
CA ILE A 3 -5.79 -8.50 -3.04
C ILE A 3 -4.30 -8.49 -3.35
N ILE A 4 -3.65 -7.34 -3.17
CA ILE A 4 -2.20 -7.21 -3.25
C ILE A 4 -1.72 -6.66 -1.92
N TYR A 5 -0.86 -7.42 -1.25
CA TYR A 5 -0.22 -6.99 -0.02
C TYR A 5 1.26 -6.75 -0.27
N ILE A 6 1.71 -5.56 0.10
CA ILE A 6 3.11 -5.15 -0.02
C ILE A 6 3.68 -5.01 1.38
N GLY A 7 4.54 -5.93 1.78
CA GLY A 7 5.37 -5.79 2.97
C GLY A 7 6.65 -5.07 2.61
N CYS A 8 6.77 -3.80 2.98
CA CYS A 8 7.88 -2.94 2.60
C CYS A 8 8.79 -2.66 3.80
N GLY A 9 9.93 -3.37 3.86
CA GLY A 9 10.92 -3.18 4.91
C GLY A 9 10.52 -3.72 6.29
N GLU A 10 9.57 -4.63 6.32
CA GLU A 10 9.07 -5.25 7.54
C GLU A 10 10.03 -6.30 8.11
N ARG A 11 9.82 -6.67 9.37
CA ARG A 11 10.64 -7.67 10.02
C ARG A 11 10.33 -9.06 9.48
N GLY A 12 11.37 -9.91 9.34
CA GLY A 12 11.22 -11.25 8.81
C GLY A 12 10.25 -12.14 9.61
N ASN A 13 10.20 -12.00 10.94
CA ASN A 13 9.27 -12.73 11.79
C ASN A 13 7.80 -12.32 11.53
N GLU A 14 7.51 -11.04 11.36
CA GLU A 14 6.18 -10.53 11.04
C GLU A 14 5.71 -11.04 9.67
N MET A 15 6.61 -11.04 8.69
CA MET A 15 6.30 -11.61 7.37
C MET A 15 6.10 -13.13 7.41
N THR A 16 6.81 -13.84 8.27
CA THR A 16 6.59 -15.29 8.45
C THR A 16 5.22 -15.57 9.07
N GLU A 17 4.78 -14.74 10.01
CA GLU A 17 3.45 -14.82 10.60
C GLU A 17 2.37 -14.59 9.52
N VAL A 18 2.49 -13.54 8.71
CA VAL A 18 1.58 -13.29 7.59
C VAL A 18 1.53 -14.49 6.63
N LEU A 19 2.69 -15.07 6.28
CA LEU A 19 2.76 -16.22 5.38
C LEU A 19 2.15 -17.49 5.98
N SER A 20 2.12 -17.63 7.30
CA SER A 20 1.54 -18.78 7.98
C SER A 20 0.03 -18.63 8.23
N GLU A 21 -0.44 -17.43 8.55
CA GLU A 21 -1.83 -17.18 8.88
C GLU A 21 -2.69 -16.88 7.65
N PHE A 22 -2.15 -16.14 6.69
CA PHE A 22 -2.92 -15.70 5.52
C PHE A 22 -3.54 -16.86 4.71
N PRO A 23 -2.87 -18.00 4.49
CA PRO A 23 -3.47 -19.16 3.80
C PRO A 23 -4.66 -19.79 4.54
N GLN A 24 -4.80 -19.53 5.84
CA GLN A 24 -5.91 -20.05 6.66
C GLN A 24 -7.17 -19.20 6.52
N LEU A 25 -7.04 -17.95 6.04
CA LEU A 25 -8.17 -17.07 5.83
C LEU A 25 -9.03 -17.54 4.67
N ARG A 26 -10.34 -17.55 4.89
CA ARG A 26 -11.30 -17.97 3.89
C ARG A 26 -12.26 -16.84 3.57
N ASP A 27 -12.63 -16.76 2.31
CA ASP A 27 -13.66 -15.85 1.82
C ASP A 27 -15.01 -16.26 2.45
N PRO A 28 -15.67 -15.36 3.20
CA PRO A 28 -16.94 -15.68 3.85
C PRO A 28 -18.09 -15.99 2.87
N GLN A 29 -17.99 -15.53 1.62
CA GLN A 29 -19.02 -15.77 0.61
C GLN A 29 -18.84 -17.10 -0.12
N THR A 30 -17.60 -17.41 -0.51
CA THR A 30 -17.29 -18.58 -1.35
C THR A 30 -16.72 -19.76 -0.57
N GLY A 31 -16.23 -19.54 0.65
CA GLY A 31 -15.53 -20.52 1.47
C GLY A 31 -14.13 -20.90 0.96
N ARG A 32 -13.66 -20.32 -0.16
CA ARG A 32 -12.35 -20.58 -0.74
C ARG A 32 -11.26 -19.86 0.04
N PRO A 33 -10.01 -20.36 0.02
CA PRO A 33 -8.88 -19.66 0.60
C PRO A 33 -8.70 -18.28 -0.06
N LEU A 34 -8.52 -17.22 0.73
CA LEU A 34 -8.25 -15.88 0.20
C LEU A 34 -6.92 -15.83 -0.56
N MET A 35 -5.99 -16.72 -0.23
CA MET A 35 -4.68 -16.82 -0.89
C MET A 35 -4.77 -17.08 -2.39
N GLU A 36 -5.85 -17.72 -2.87
CA GLU A 36 -6.07 -17.94 -4.32
C GLU A 36 -6.22 -16.62 -5.11
N ARG A 37 -6.58 -15.52 -4.42
CA ARG A 37 -6.79 -14.19 -5.00
C ARG A 37 -5.85 -13.13 -4.45
N THR A 38 -4.78 -13.57 -3.80
CA THR A 38 -3.85 -12.66 -3.12
C THR A 38 -2.47 -12.79 -3.72
N ILE A 39 -1.84 -11.63 -3.92
CA ILE A 39 -0.45 -11.50 -4.33
C ILE A 39 0.30 -10.87 -3.16
N LEU A 40 1.40 -11.50 -2.76
CA LEU A 40 2.27 -11.00 -1.70
C LEU A 40 3.57 -10.50 -2.33
N VAL A 41 3.85 -9.20 -2.17
CA VAL A 41 5.12 -8.57 -2.53
C VAL A 41 5.87 -8.30 -1.23
N ILE A 42 6.80 -9.17 -0.89
CA ILE A 42 7.47 -9.13 0.42
C ILE A 42 8.90 -8.62 0.25
N ASN A 43 9.21 -7.53 0.93
CA ASN A 43 10.54 -7.00 1.12
C ASN A 43 10.81 -6.88 2.62
N THR A 44 11.77 -7.66 3.12
CA THR A 44 12.17 -7.61 4.52
C THR A 44 13.25 -6.56 4.78
N SER A 45 13.41 -6.16 6.03
CA SER A 45 14.34 -5.10 6.44
C SER A 45 15.81 -5.38 6.12
N ASN A 46 16.19 -6.65 5.94
CA ASN A 46 17.55 -7.07 5.60
C ASN A 46 17.81 -7.13 4.09
N MET A 47 16.81 -6.88 3.25
CA MET A 47 16.97 -6.84 1.80
C MET A 47 17.57 -5.50 1.35
N PRO A 48 18.18 -5.43 0.14
CA PRO A 48 18.75 -4.20 -0.39
C PRO A 48 17.74 -3.06 -0.48
N VAL A 49 18.22 -1.83 -0.22
CA VAL A 49 17.39 -0.62 -0.21
C VAL A 49 16.71 -0.37 -1.56
N ALA A 50 17.40 -0.64 -2.67
CA ALA A 50 16.83 -0.51 -4.01
C ALA A 50 15.63 -1.45 -4.23
N ALA A 51 15.67 -2.67 -3.67
CA ALA A 51 14.54 -3.59 -3.73
C ALA A 51 13.35 -3.08 -2.90
N ARG A 52 13.62 -2.42 -1.76
CA ARG A 52 12.60 -1.78 -0.94
C ARG A 52 11.92 -0.64 -1.68
N GLU A 53 12.69 0.22 -2.33
CA GLU A 53 12.14 1.31 -3.14
C GLU A 53 11.28 0.78 -4.30
N ALA A 54 11.72 -0.25 -4.99
CA ALA A 54 11.01 -0.83 -6.11
C ALA A 54 9.72 -1.59 -5.72
N SER A 55 9.61 -2.08 -4.49
CA SER A 55 8.50 -2.96 -4.05
C SER A 55 7.12 -2.29 -4.19
N ILE A 56 7.02 -1.02 -3.81
CA ILE A 56 5.78 -0.23 -3.89
C ILE A 56 5.32 -0.09 -5.34
N PHE A 57 6.23 0.30 -6.24
CA PHE A 57 5.90 0.46 -7.65
C PHE A 57 5.64 -0.87 -8.36
N THR A 58 6.30 -1.94 -7.94
CA THR A 58 6.01 -3.29 -8.42
C THR A 58 4.58 -3.70 -8.07
N GLY A 59 4.18 -3.50 -6.81
CA GLY A 59 2.84 -3.85 -6.36
C GLY A 59 1.74 -3.05 -7.04
N ILE A 60 1.90 -1.72 -7.16
CA ILE A 60 0.88 -0.91 -7.84
C ILE A 60 0.79 -1.20 -9.33
N THR A 61 1.89 -1.55 -9.99
CA THR A 61 1.88 -1.96 -11.40
C THR A 61 1.11 -3.26 -11.60
N MET A 62 1.28 -4.23 -10.68
CA MET A 62 0.45 -5.44 -10.68
C MET A 62 -1.03 -5.12 -10.44
N ALA A 63 -1.32 -4.17 -9.56
CA ALA A 63 -2.70 -3.75 -9.29
C ALA A 63 -3.36 -3.16 -10.55
N GLU A 64 -2.66 -2.30 -11.27
CA GLU A 64 -3.14 -1.75 -12.55
C GLU A 64 -3.34 -2.82 -13.61
N TYR A 65 -2.43 -3.79 -13.69
CA TYR A 65 -2.57 -4.90 -14.64
C TYR A 65 -3.86 -5.68 -14.41
N TYR A 66 -4.16 -6.07 -13.16
CA TYR A 66 -5.41 -6.76 -12.84
C TYR A 66 -6.64 -5.87 -12.99
N ARG A 67 -6.53 -4.58 -12.66
CA ARG A 67 -7.59 -3.61 -12.93
C ARG A 67 -7.94 -3.59 -14.42
N ASP A 68 -6.94 -3.51 -15.29
CA ASP A 68 -7.16 -3.45 -16.75
C ASP A 68 -7.73 -4.77 -17.31
N MET A 69 -7.50 -5.88 -16.60
CA MET A 69 -8.19 -7.16 -16.90
C MET A 69 -9.66 -7.17 -16.44
N GLY A 70 -10.12 -6.16 -15.72
CA GLY A 70 -11.50 -6.02 -15.27
C GLY A 70 -11.79 -6.53 -13.87
N TYR A 71 -10.80 -6.55 -12.98
CA TYR A 71 -10.96 -6.89 -11.57
C TYR A 71 -10.91 -5.64 -10.70
N ASP A 72 -11.71 -5.61 -9.65
CA ASP A 72 -11.51 -4.69 -8.55
C ASP A 72 -10.33 -5.17 -7.71
N VAL A 73 -9.41 -4.26 -7.40
CA VAL A 73 -8.17 -4.57 -6.70
C VAL A 73 -8.07 -3.78 -5.41
N ALA A 74 -7.79 -4.46 -4.31
CA ALA A 74 -7.40 -3.86 -3.05
C ALA A 74 -5.89 -4.02 -2.86
N LEU A 75 -5.17 -2.91 -2.76
CA LEU A 75 -3.74 -2.89 -2.52
C LEU A 75 -3.48 -2.36 -1.11
N MET A 76 -2.80 -3.15 -0.31
CA MET A 76 -2.37 -2.81 1.04
C MET A 76 -0.86 -2.68 1.08
N ALA A 77 -0.33 -1.56 1.57
CA ALA A 77 1.11 -1.33 1.69
C ALA A 77 1.49 -1.12 3.15
N ASP A 78 2.35 -2.00 3.65
CA ASP A 78 2.86 -1.97 5.02
C ASP A 78 4.40 -2.01 5.00
N SER A 79 5.13 -0.94 5.23
CA SER A 79 4.60 0.40 5.41
C SER A 79 5.27 1.40 4.43
N THR A 80 4.54 2.44 4.07
CA THR A 80 5.10 3.50 3.21
C THR A 80 6.16 4.34 3.91
N SER A 81 6.19 4.36 5.25
CA SER A 81 7.27 4.99 6.02
C SER A 81 8.64 4.33 5.72
N ARG A 82 8.68 3.00 5.66
CA ARG A 82 9.92 2.27 5.33
C ARG A 82 10.36 2.48 3.88
N TRP A 83 9.41 2.65 2.98
CA TRP A 83 9.70 3.05 1.61
C TRP A 83 10.31 4.46 1.54
N ALA A 84 9.77 5.42 2.29
CA ALA A 84 10.31 6.78 2.37
C ALA A 84 11.73 6.79 2.98
N GLU A 85 11.99 5.97 4.01
CA GLU A 85 13.34 5.77 4.54
C GLU A 85 14.31 5.25 3.45
N ALA A 86 13.86 4.34 2.60
CA ALA A 86 14.66 3.86 1.48
C ALA A 86 14.98 4.97 0.47
N LEU A 87 14.02 5.82 0.15
CA LEU A 87 14.26 7.00 -0.69
C LEU A 87 15.29 7.95 -0.06
N ARG A 88 15.18 8.20 1.24
CA ARG A 88 16.15 9.03 1.97
C ARG A 88 17.57 8.45 1.91
N GLU A 89 17.70 7.14 2.10
CA GLU A 89 19.00 6.47 2.02
C GLU A 89 19.59 6.51 0.60
N ILE A 90 18.80 6.29 -0.43
CA ILE A 90 19.24 6.35 -1.82
C ILE A 90 19.67 7.77 -2.19
N SER A 91 18.88 8.78 -1.89
CA SER A 91 19.21 10.18 -2.18
C SER A 91 20.47 10.63 -1.46
N SER A 92 20.67 10.19 -0.22
CA SER A 92 21.89 10.46 0.54
C SER A 92 23.14 9.83 -0.12
N ARG A 93 23.02 8.60 -0.62
CA ARG A 93 24.12 7.92 -1.34
C ARG A 93 24.44 8.56 -2.70
N LEU A 94 23.44 9.18 -3.32
CA LEU A 94 23.60 9.92 -4.58
C LEU A 94 24.04 11.37 -4.36
N GLU A 95 24.28 11.77 -3.11
CA GLU A 95 24.67 13.14 -2.73
C GLU A 95 23.67 14.20 -3.22
N GLU A 96 22.38 13.85 -3.29
CA GLU A 96 21.33 14.79 -3.64
C GLU A 96 21.10 15.79 -2.50
N MET A 97 20.62 16.98 -2.85
CA MET A 97 20.32 18.01 -1.85
C MET A 97 19.20 17.54 -0.92
N PRO A 98 19.46 17.42 0.39
CA PRO A 98 18.43 16.99 1.34
C PRO A 98 17.36 18.08 1.53
N GLY A 99 16.12 17.65 1.59
CA GLY A 99 14.98 18.46 2.01
C GLY A 99 14.72 18.35 3.52
N GLU A 100 13.48 18.55 3.92
CA GLU A 100 13.02 18.46 5.30
C GLU A 100 13.32 17.07 5.90
N GLU A 101 13.88 17.05 7.10
CA GLU A 101 14.31 15.84 7.82
C GLU A 101 15.23 14.89 7.02
N GLY A 102 15.95 15.41 6.03
CA GLY A 102 16.85 14.62 5.19
C GLY A 102 16.16 13.80 4.11
N TYR A 103 14.86 13.94 3.93
CA TYR A 103 14.16 13.35 2.81
C TYR A 103 14.48 14.08 1.50
N PRO A 104 14.40 13.39 0.34
CA PRO A 104 14.57 14.07 -0.94
C PRO A 104 13.45 15.09 -1.17
N THR A 105 13.78 16.20 -1.85
CA THR A 105 12.82 17.29 -2.15
C THR A 105 11.62 16.82 -2.98
N TYR A 106 11.77 15.72 -3.69
CA TYR A 106 10.72 15.10 -4.53
C TYR A 106 9.87 14.04 -3.82
N LEU A 107 9.98 13.89 -2.48
CA LEU A 107 9.20 12.91 -1.71
C LEU A 107 7.70 13.03 -1.96
N ALA A 108 7.16 14.26 -1.83
CA ALA A 108 5.74 14.52 -2.04
C ALA A 108 5.28 14.16 -3.46
N THR A 109 6.11 14.46 -4.46
CA THR A 109 5.83 14.10 -5.86
C THR A 109 5.79 12.59 -6.07
N ARG A 110 6.73 11.85 -5.45
CA ARG A 110 6.74 10.38 -5.52
C ARG A 110 5.53 9.76 -4.85
N LEU A 111 5.12 10.28 -3.69
CA LEU A 111 3.90 9.86 -3.00
C LEU A 111 2.65 10.15 -3.86
N SER A 112 2.58 11.34 -4.47
CA SER A 112 1.48 11.68 -5.38
C SER A 112 1.39 10.70 -6.55
N HIS A 113 2.51 10.41 -7.20
CA HIS A 113 2.57 9.44 -8.30
C HIS A 113 2.11 8.03 -7.91
N TYR A 114 2.36 7.64 -6.67
CA TYR A 114 1.87 6.37 -6.17
C TYR A 114 0.36 6.39 -5.92
N TYR A 115 -0.13 7.39 -5.19
CA TYR A 115 -1.55 7.47 -4.82
C TYR A 115 -2.47 7.83 -5.99
N GLU A 116 -2.03 8.62 -6.97
CA GLU A 116 -2.85 8.99 -8.14
C GLU A 116 -3.18 7.80 -9.06
N ARG A 117 -2.45 6.69 -8.91
CA ARG A 117 -2.71 5.44 -9.66
C ARG A 117 -3.92 4.67 -9.13
N CYS A 118 -4.45 5.03 -7.96
CA CYS A 118 -5.71 4.49 -7.45
C CYS A 118 -6.91 5.22 -8.07
N GLY A 119 -8.05 4.58 -8.03
CA GLY A 119 -9.31 5.17 -8.46
C GLY A 119 -10.17 4.21 -9.25
N ARG A 120 -11.33 4.72 -9.64
CA ARG A 120 -12.30 4.00 -10.44
C ARG A 120 -12.15 4.37 -11.91
N VAL A 121 -12.01 3.38 -12.77
CA VAL A 121 -11.77 3.58 -14.21
C VAL A 121 -12.70 2.73 -15.04
N ALA A 122 -12.97 3.19 -16.27
CA ALA A 122 -13.61 2.39 -17.31
C ALA A 122 -12.54 1.71 -18.15
N CYS A 123 -12.57 0.38 -18.22
CA CYS A 123 -11.62 -0.39 -19.00
C CYS A 123 -11.95 -0.34 -20.49
N LEU A 124 -10.97 0.05 -21.32
CA LEU A 124 -11.08 0.11 -22.78
C LEU A 124 -10.99 -1.27 -23.47
N GLY A 125 -11.17 -2.35 -22.74
CA GLY A 125 -11.06 -3.71 -23.26
C GLY A 125 -12.35 -4.24 -23.88
N SER A 126 -12.21 -5.12 -24.87
CA SER A 126 -13.31 -5.87 -25.47
C SER A 126 -14.10 -6.65 -24.42
N SER A 127 -15.41 -6.68 -24.58
CA SER A 127 -16.31 -7.59 -23.88
C SER A 127 -15.78 -9.02 -23.90
N ALA A 128 -16.04 -9.79 -22.85
CA ALA A 128 -15.73 -11.21 -22.83
C ALA A 128 -16.20 -11.91 -24.09
N PRO A 129 -15.49 -12.91 -24.64
CA PRO A 129 -15.90 -13.63 -25.83
C PRO A 129 -17.29 -14.22 -25.62
N GLY A 130 -18.29 -13.69 -26.33
CA GLY A 130 -19.70 -14.14 -26.25
C GLY A 130 -20.69 -13.14 -25.67
N GLY A 131 -20.27 -11.98 -25.19
CA GLY A 131 -21.15 -10.93 -24.69
C GLY A 131 -21.51 -9.91 -25.79
N SER A 132 -22.71 -9.97 -26.32
CA SER A 132 -23.30 -8.92 -27.16
C SER A 132 -23.69 -7.73 -26.30
N GLY A 133 -22.73 -6.86 -25.99
CA GLY A 133 -22.97 -5.62 -25.27
C GLY A 133 -21.67 -4.99 -24.84
N GLY A 134 -21.18 -4.03 -25.62
CA GLY A 134 -20.04 -3.20 -25.28
C GLY A 134 -20.39 -2.24 -24.12
N GLY A 135 -20.55 -2.78 -22.93
CA GLY A 135 -20.62 -2.00 -21.70
C GLY A 135 -19.22 -1.80 -21.16
N ASP A 136 -18.80 -0.54 -20.99
CA ASP A 136 -17.56 -0.19 -20.32
C ASP A 136 -17.54 -0.84 -18.93
N ARG A 137 -16.63 -1.81 -18.72
CA ARG A 137 -16.42 -2.39 -17.40
C ARG A 137 -15.76 -1.34 -16.51
N THR A 138 -16.49 -0.91 -15.50
CA THR A 138 -15.97 0.00 -14.49
C THR A 138 -15.40 -0.81 -13.34
N VAL A 139 -14.14 -0.62 -13.08
CA VAL A 139 -13.38 -1.31 -12.02
C VAL A 139 -12.54 -0.32 -11.22
N SER A 140 -12.01 -0.75 -10.11
CA SER A 140 -11.30 0.14 -9.19
C SER A 140 -10.00 -0.45 -8.66
N VAL A 141 -9.06 0.43 -8.34
CA VAL A 141 -7.94 0.14 -7.45
C VAL A 141 -8.12 0.97 -6.19
N THR A 142 -8.18 0.30 -5.05
CA THR A 142 -8.21 0.94 -3.74
C THR A 142 -6.87 0.73 -3.05
N ILE A 143 -6.24 1.80 -2.59
CA ILE A 143 -4.97 1.76 -1.86
C ILE A 143 -5.23 2.02 -0.38
N VAL A 144 -4.72 1.14 0.48
CA VAL A 144 -4.66 1.34 1.92
C VAL A 144 -3.20 1.26 2.33
N SER A 145 -2.64 2.37 2.79
CA SER A 145 -1.24 2.44 3.20
C SER A 145 -1.11 2.63 4.70
N ALA A 146 -0.28 1.82 5.31
CA ALA A 146 0.13 2.02 6.70
C ALA A 146 1.27 3.02 6.76
N ILE A 147 1.19 3.95 7.71
CA ILE A 147 2.23 4.93 8.00
C ILE A 147 2.50 4.87 9.49
N SER A 148 3.78 4.81 9.87
CA SER A 148 4.21 4.76 11.25
C SER A 148 5.05 6.01 11.58
N PRO A 149 4.41 7.13 11.95
CA PRO A 149 5.14 8.34 12.28
C PRO A 149 5.98 8.13 13.54
N PRO A 150 7.27 8.53 13.55
CA PRO A 150 8.12 8.44 14.72
C PRO A 150 7.54 9.21 15.90
N GLY A 151 7.43 8.55 17.06
CA GLY A 151 6.86 9.17 18.27
C GLY A 151 5.38 9.55 18.18
N GLY A 152 4.66 9.13 17.14
CA GLY A 152 3.27 9.51 16.92
C GLY A 152 3.10 10.94 16.41
N ASP A 153 4.14 11.56 15.89
CA ASP A 153 4.11 12.94 15.38
C ASP A 153 3.60 13.00 13.94
N PHE A 154 2.37 13.48 13.76
CA PHE A 154 1.75 13.64 12.45
C PHE A 154 2.31 14.81 11.64
N SER A 155 3.22 15.62 12.18
CA SER A 155 3.89 16.71 11.44
C SER A 155 5.09 16.23 10.62
N GLU A 156 5.47 14.98 10.77
CA GLU A 156 6.54 14.34 9.99
C GLU A 156 6.24 14.40 8.47
N PRO A 157 7.25 14.69 7.62
CA PRO A 157 7.04 14.99 6.19
C PRO A 157 6.30 13.91 5.40
N VAL A 158 6.54 12.63 5.69
CA VAL A 158 5.87 11.52 4.99
C VAL A 158 4.40 11.48 5.34
N THR A 159 4.09 11.56 6.64
CA THR A 159 2.71 11.55 7.16
C THR A 159 1.94 12.75 6.65
N LEU A 160 2.52 13.95 6.78
CA LEU A 160 1.88 15.19 6.34
C LEU A 160 1.61 15.20 4.83
N SER A 161 2.57 14.75 4.01
CA SER A 161 2.41 14.65 2.56
C SER A 161 1.32 13.63 2.19
N SER A 162 1.31 12.48 2.85
CA SER A 162 0.31 11.44 2.61
C SER A 162 -1.10 11.90 2.99
N MET A 163 -1.26 12.59 4.12
CA MET A 163 -2.54 13.17 4.56
C MET A 163 -3.10 14.19 3.58
N ARG A 164 -2.23 14.96 2.91
CA ARG A 164 -2.66 15.95 1.90
C ARG A 164 -3.14 15.31 0.60
N ILE A 165 -2.68 14.11 0.30
CA ILE A 165 -2.96 13.41 -0.96
C ILE A 165 -4.08 12.39 -0.78
N ALA A 166 -4.07 11.67 0.34
CA ALA A 166 -5.05 10.63 0.63
C ALA A 166 -6.44 11.20 0.94
N GLY A 167 -7.48 10.55 0.43
CA GLY A 167 -8.87 10.95 0.64
C GLY A 167 -9.46 10.58 1.99
N GLY A 168 -8.73 9.84 2.84
CA GLY A 168 -9.17 9.42 4.16
C GLY A 168 -7.99 9.04 5.06
N LEU A 169 -8.17 9.22 6.35
CA LEU A 169 -7.19 8.88 7.38
C LEU A 169 -7.86 8.08 8.49
N TRP A 170 -7.24 6.99 8.88
CA TRP A 170 -7.56 6.25 10.10
C TRP A 170 -6.42 6.43 11.10
N ALA A 171 -6.51 7.44 11.93
CA ALA A 171 -5.52 7.66 12.98
C ALA A 171 -5.66 6.59 14.05
N LEU A 172 -4.56 5.93 14.41
CA LEU A 172 -4.51 4.96 15.48
C LEU A 172 -4.02 5.63 16.77
N ASP A 173 -4.66 5.28 17.88
CA ASP A 173 -4.39 5.82 19.21
C ASP A 173 -3.71 4.77 20.10
N SER A 174 -2.53 5.12 20.63
CA SER A 174 -1.77 4.25 21.50
C SER A 174 -2.48 3.99 22.84
N ASP A 175 -3.19 4.98 23.39
CA ASP A 175 -3.89 4.83 24.67
C ASP A 175 -5.08 3.87 24.55
N VAL A 176 -5.78 3.93 23.42
CA VAL A 176 -6.86 2.99 23.09
C VAL A 176 -6.31 1.59 22.90
N ALA A 177 -5.15 1.45 22.22
CA ALA A 177 -4.47 0.17 22.04
C ALA A 177 -3.99 -0.42 23.38
N HIS A 178 -3.44 0.40 24.29
CA HIS A 178 -3.03 -0.03 25.63
C HIS A 178 -4.20 -0.54 26.47
N ARG A 179 -5.40 0.00 26.26
CA ARG A 179 -6.63 -0.50 26.89
C ARG A 179 -7.16 -1.78 26.24
N ARG A 180 -6.43 -2.32 25.24
CA ARG A 180 -6.82 -3.51 24.45
C ARG A 180 -8.16 -3.37 23.73
N HIS A 181 -8.52 -2.15 23.35
CA HIS A 181 -9.68 -1.88 22.50
C HIS A 181 -9.24 -1.84 21.05
N PHE A 182 -9.71 -2.78 20.26
CA PHE A 182 -9.39 -2.90 18.84
C PHE A 182 -10.67 -2.90 17.98
N PRO A 183 -10.65 -2.22 16.82
CA PRO A 183 -9.56 -1.40 16.28
C PRO A 183 -9.32 -0.14 17.12
N ALA A 184 -8.03 0.20 17.33
CA ALA A 184 -7.63 1.34 18.16
C ALA A 184 -7.70 2.67 17.39
N ILE A 185 -8.83 2.96 16.78
CA ILE A 185 -9.04 4.15 15.94
C ILE A 185 -9.42 5.34 16.81
N HIS A 186 -8.74 6.47 16.57
CA HIS A 186 -9.08 7.75 17.19
C HIS A 186 -10.26 8.38 16.47
N TRP A 187 -11.44 8.34 17.09
CA TRP A 187 -12.71 8.74 16.46
C TRP A 187 -12.92 10.26 16.35
N GLN A 188 -12.00 11.07 16.91
CA GLN A 188 -12.08 12.55 16.91
C GLN A 188 -11.06 13.23 15.97
N GLN A 189 -10.27 12.47 15.21
CA GLN A 189 -9.32 13.01 14.25
C GLN A 189 -9.76 12.78 12.81
#